data_3a88101f7d40345853f1977aa5896775
#
_entry.id   3a88101f7d40345853f1977aa5896775
#
_cell.length_a   1.000
_cell.length_b   1.000
_cell.length_c   1.000
_cell.angle_alpha   90.00
_cell.angle_beta   90.00
_cell.angle_gamma   90.00
#
_symmetry.space_group_name_H-M   'P 1'
#
loop_
_entity.id
_entity.type
_entity.pdbx_description
1 polymer ?
#
loop_
_entity_poly.entity_id
_entity_poly.type
_entity_poly.pdbx_seq_one_letter_code
_entity_poly.pdbx_strand_id
1 'polypeptide(L)'
;MKTNIAIALVVITLIGCSVKNEVLNLVPNKPGTAANYWCTWYWQNYLILKGQAVTNPDAGTVYTNPAAREEMTEENIFGEQGMARIMLPKTRSDYYFVIDHGWQDKSIPENTFFTLVMDTLDFPKYAHFEPKERIKQMNVDIKALGWKGLGLWVRGNPSEEQMKKFVEWSKYGGIEYWKIDGGDIQYYYASKIKNEIYPELVLEHITGAGPINDKWDVAGLDYYPSVYSNEKIAVQELTEGSTLDKTTKGVEKSLEVIKNTDVFRTYDAAPLLVSTTTLQRIHDILVQTAGDPEYKALLNIQDDCNIAAALGLLVAVKRHPMETPRMYQGKDLHFQIAGDRHVDKRLNEMDRFALWQRIASPMPAGYGTYQFSEHNLVDSIAFQETDTWFKPTYGKMVRQSAPAIMARNIALPEVTAKDLAPYVMASKFPNGAIAIATEGRVMPDKSWIQPKADVKLKEVELNKAIGIFGNYNSLTLLLGHPIPTNIVVYAQDLLSNKATDITKKVTIKATSIEIPGDLIDEIGTMENSSNDISAPGMVLKIISN
;
A
#
# COMPACT_ATOMS: atom_id res chain seq x y z
N MET A 1 6.43 91.52 12.49
CA MET A 1 5.99 90.47 11.66
C MET A 1 7.16 89.50 11.45
N LYS A 2 7.15 88.33 12.11
CA LYS A 2 8.17 87.32 11.94
C LYS A 2 7.48 86.11 11.34
N THR A 3 7.84 85.77 10.11
CA THR A 3 7.29 84.66 9.33
C THR A 3 8.07 83.38 9.67
N ASN A 4 7.43 82.42 10.29
CA ASN A 4 8.01 81.10 10.53
C ASN A 4 7.69 80.21 9.33
N ILE A 5 8.74 79.73 8.64
CA ILE A 5 8.65 78.75 7.60
C ILE A 5 8.86 77.37 8.28
N ALA A 6 7.84 76.55 8.30
CA ALA A 6 7.93 75.17 8.75
C ALA A 6 8.34 74.25 7.55
N ILE A 7 9.52 73.67 7.64
CA ILE A 7 9.99 72.63 6.69
C ILE A 7 9.46 71.33 7.14
N ALA A 8 8.53 70.71 6.37
CA ALA A 8 8.04 69.33 6.57
C ALA A 8 9.04 68.37 5.95
N LEU A 9 9.71 67.57 6.79
CA LEU A 9 10.59 66.49 6.36
C LEU A 9 9.72 65.26 6.06
N VAL A 10 9.56 64.91 4.76
CA VAL A 10 8.90 63.72 4.34
C VAL A 10 9.91 62.55 4.44
N VAL A 11 9.78 61.70 5.45
CA VAL A 11 10.54 60.44 5.57
C VAL A 11 9.84 59.39 4.72
N ILE A 12 10.40 59.11 3.54
CA ILE A 12 9.98 57.97 2.71
C ILE A 12 10.60 56.72 3.32
N THR A 13 9.81 55.96 4.09
CA THR A 13 10.15 54.59 4.53
C THR A 13 10.00 53.67 3.33
N LEU A 14 11.10 53.30 2.71
CA LEU A 14 11.18 52.20 1.76
C LEU A 14 10.90 50.88 2.54
N ILE A 15 9.66 50.44 2.50
CA ILE A 15 9.30 49.08 2.91
C ILE A 15 9.88 48.17 1.83
N GLY A 16 11.08 47.66 2.07
CA GLY A 16 11.64 46.58 1.28
C GLY A 16 10.79 45.34 1.50
N CYS A 17 9.86 45.03 0.60
CA CYS A 17 9.29 43.71 0.48
C CYS A 17 10.45 42.74 0.16
N SER A 18 10.96 42.06 1.17
CA SER A 18 11.76 40.88 0.93
C SER A 18 10.81 39.86 0.29
N VAL A 19 10.89 39.70 -1.03
CA VAL A 19 10.31 38.54 -1.71
C VAL A 19 11.00 37.33 -1.08
N LYS A 20 10.35 36.69 -0.10
CA LYS A 20 10.73 35.33 0.29
C LYS A 20 10.60 34.55 -0.98
N ASN A 21 11.72 34.13 -1.57
CA ASN A 21 11.69 33.08 -2.58
C ASN A 21 11.04 31.86 -1.93
N GLU A 22 9.73 31.67 -2.14
CA GLU A 22 9.07 30.48 -1.71
C GLU A 22 9.75 29.29 -2.42
N VAL A 23 10.27 28.40 -1.63
CA VAL A 23 10.87 27.17 -2.12
C VAL A 23 9.76 26.36 -2.79
N LEU A 24 9.91 26.07 -4.07
CA LEU A 24 8.93 25.25 -4.80
C LEU A 24 8.86 23.85 -4.17
N ASN A 25 7.67 23.48 -3.69
CA ASN A 25 7.36 22.14 -3.22
C ASN A 25 6.27 21.54 -4.12
N LEU A 26 6.57 20.40 -4.75
CA LEU A 26 5.63 19.70 -5.64
C LEU A 26 4.66 18.79 -4.88
N VAL A 27 4.92 18.50 -3.61
CA VAL A 27 4.10 17.65 -2.75
C VAL A 27 3.20 18.50 -1.86
N PRO A 28 1.86 18.30 -1.88
CA PRO A 28 0.96 19.01 -0.99
C PRO A 28 1.23 18.71 0.50
N ASN A 29 1.19 19.76 1.33
CA ASN A 29 1.35 19.60 2.79
C ASN A 29 0.13 18.96 3.46
N LYS A 30 -1.06 19.06 2.84
CA LYS A 30 -2.30 18.50 3.39
C LYS A 30 -2.30 16.98 3.23
N PRO A 31 -2.62 16.21 4.30
CA PRO A 31 -2.78 14.77 4.22
C PRO A 31 -3.77 14.33 3.13
N GLY A 32 -3.50 13.19 2.53
CA GLY A 32 -4.36 12.59 1.52
C GLY A 32 -5.66 12.02 2.11
N THR A 33 -6.65 11.87 1.24
CA THR A 33 -7.96 11.30 1.62
C THR A 33 -8.01 9.78 1.46
N ALA A 34 -6.98 9.18 0.87
CA ALA A 34 -6.92 7.74 0.61
C ALA A 34 -7.11 6.90 1.88
N ALA A 35 -7.78 5.76 1.74
CA ALA A 35 -8.11 4.86 2.85
C ALA A 35 -7.02 3.82 3.11
N ASN A 36 -5.76 4.24 3.05
CA ASN A 36 -4.64 3.40 3.43
C ASN A 36 -4.61 3.16 4.94
N TYR A 37 -4.01 2.07 5.35
CA TYR A 37 -3.83 1.82 6.76
C TYR A 37 -2.51 1.11 7.09
N TRP A 38 -2.08 1.28 8.33
CA TRP A 38 -1.09 0.44 9.00
C TRP A 38 -1.80 -0.51 9.95
N CYS A 39 -1.44 -1.81 9.94
CA CYS A 39 -2.11 -2.85 10.70
C CYS A 39 -1.17 -3.50 11.73
N THR A 40 -1.66 -3.71 12.93
CA THR A 40 -0.87 -4.24 14.05
C THR A 40 -0.46 -5.71 13.92
N TRP A 41 -1.10 -6.50 13.04
CA TRP A 41 -0.99 -7.96 13.01
C TRP A 41 0.44 -8.49 12.92
N TYR A 42 1.25 -7.98 11.99
CA TYR A 42 2.63 -8.47 11.88
C TYR A 42 3.50 -8.03 13.04
N TRP A 43 3.23 -6.87 13.63
CA TRP A 43 3.94 -6.44 14.82
C TRP A 43 3.59 -7.32 16.02
N GLN A 44 2.33 -7.69 16.21
CA GLN A 44 1.92 -8.64 17.25
C GLN A 44 2.68 -9.96 17.11
N ASN A 45 2.76 -10.51 15.91
CA ASN A 45 3.55 -11.71 15.63
C ASN A 45 5.05 -11.49 15.88
N TYR A 46 5.58 -10.33 15.55
CA TYR A 46 6.98 -9.99 15.85
C TYR A 46 7.25 -9.95 17.35
N LEU A 47 6.37 -9.42 18.17
CA LEU A 47 6.53 -9.37 19.62
C LEU A 47 6.63 -10.77 20.22
N ILE A 48 5.87 -11.72 19.75
CA ILE A 48 5.97 -13.13 20.17
C ILE A 48 7.35 -13.69 19.83
N LEU A 49 7.87 -13.36 18.67
CA LEU A 49 9.14 -13.89 18.17
C LEU A 49 10.37 -13.22 18.80
N LYS A 50 10.19 -12.03 19.35
CA LYS A 50 11.25 -11.26 19.96
C LYS A 50 11.92 -12.03 21.11
N GLY A 51 13.15 -12.48 20.88
CA GLY A 51 13.93 -13.20 21.87
C GLY A 51 13.60 -14.68 22.04
N GLN A 52 12.71 -15.24 21.23
CA GLN A 52 12.42 -16.68 21.23
C GLN A 52 13.24 -17.41 20.16
N ALA A 53 13.89 -18.50 20.56
CA ALA A 53 14.44 -19.44 19.60
C ALA A 53 13.28 -20.28 19.02
N VAL A 54 12.91 -20.01 17.79
CA VAL A 54 11.97 -20.88 17.05
C VAL A 54 12.71 -22.14 16.69
N THR A 55 12.53 -23.17 17.50
CA THR A 55 13.24 -24.45 17.35
C THR A 55 12.61 -25.35 16.30
N ASN A 56 11.34 -25.13 15.96
CA ASN A 56 10.62 -25.87 14.95
C ASN A 56 9.58 -25.00 14.26
N PRO A 57 9.90 -24.36 13.12
CA PRO A 57 8.94 -23.59 12.36
C PRO A 57 7.76 -24.41 11.83
N ASP A 58 7.91 -25.73 11.70
CA ASP A 58 6.84 -26.64 11.28
C ASP A 58 5.80 -26.91 12.38
N ALA A 59 6.09 -26.56 13.63
CA ALA A 59 5.22 -26.86 14.76
C ALA A 59 3.99 -25.95 14.85
N GLY A 60 3.85 -24.96 13.99
CA GLY A 60 2.69 -24.07 13.97
C GLY A 60 2.54 -23.17 15.20
N THR A 61 3.45 -23.28 16.16
CA THR A 61 3.30 -22.64 17.47
C THR A 61 3.66 -21.15 17.48
N VAL A 62 4.39 -20.69 16.49
CA VAL A 62 4.93 -19.32 16.46
C VAL A 62 3.92 -18.30 15.94
N TYR A 63 2.96 -18.75 15.14
CA TYR A 63 1.93 -17.92 14.52
C TYR A 63 0.52 -18.30 14.94
N THR A 64 0.36 -18.89 16.11
CA THR A 64 -0.99 -19.19 16.57
C THR A 64 -1.74 -17.91 16.83
N ASN A 65 -2.91 -17.76 16.25
CA ASN A 65 -3.82 -16.65 16.52
C ASN A 65 -3.95 -16.31 18.02
N PRO A 66 -4.04 -17.31 18.94
CA PRO A 66 -4.09 -17.03 20.38
C PRO A 66 -2.90 -16.24 20.90
N ALA A 67 -1.66 -16.61 20.55
CA ALA A 67 -0.48 -15.93 21.06
C ALA A 67 -0.38 -14.48 20.55
N ALA A 68 -0.65 -14.24 19.26
CA ALA A 68 -0.64 -12.88 18.70
C ALA A 68 -1.73 -11.99 19.33
N ARG A 69 -2.85 -12.56 19.73
CA ARG A 69 -3.93 -11.82 20.41
C ARG A 69 -3.49 -11.27 21.76
N GLU A 70 -2.68 -12.01 22.51
CA GLU A 70 -2.18 -11.57 23.82
C GLU A 70 -1.25 -10.35 23.73
N GLU A 71 -0.66 -10.11 22.55
CA GLU A 71 0.18 -8.94 22.29
C GLU A 71 -0.62 -7.65 21.99
N MET A 72 -1.96 -7.74 21.86
CA MET A 72 -2.83 -6.59 21.65
C MET A 72 -3.17 -5.93 22.98
N THR A 73 -2.21 -5.19 23.53
CA THR A 73 -2.33 -4.52 24.83
C THR A 73 -2.16 -3.01 24.72
N GLU A 74 -2.64 -2.29 25.72
CA GLU A 74 -2.46 -0.83 25.81
C GLU A 74 -0.98 -0.44 25.77
N GLU A 75 -0.12 -1.16 26.47
CA GLU A 75 1.33 -0.89 26.50
C GLU A 75 1.96 -1.08 25.11
N ASN A 76 1.63 -2.16 24.41
CA ASN A 76 2.17 -2.42 23.09
C ASN A 76 1.66 -1.43 22.02
N ILE A 77 0.54 -0.75 22.26
CA ILE A 77 0.02 0.29 21.36
C ILE A 77 0.54 1.67 21.75
N PHE A 78 0.41 2.06 23.02
CA PHE A 78 0.60 3.43 23.50
C PHE A 78 1.84 3.65 24.37
N GLY A 79 2.51 2.58 24.81
CA GLY A 79 3.75 2.68 25.58
C GLY A 79 4.84 3.47 24.86
N GLU A 80 5.96 3.71 25.50
CA GLU A 80 7.05 4.50 24.92
C GLU A 80 7.54 3.93 23.59
N GLN A 81 7.61 2.59 23.47
CA GLN A 81 7.94 1.85 22.25
C GLN A 81 6.68 1.27 21.57
N GLY A 82 5.52 1.82 21.89
CA GLY A 82 4.25 1.34 21.36
C GLY A 82 4.07 1.64 19.88
N MET A 83 3.40 0.72 19.19
CA MET A 83 3.19 0.75 17.74
C MET A 83 2.69 2.10 17.22
N ALA A 84 1.69 2.68 17.91
CA ALA A 84 1.10 3.94 17.49
C ALA A 84 2.07 5.14 17.62
N ARG A 85 3.11 5.02 18.44
CA ARG A 85 4.10 6.08 18.63
C ARG A 85 5.27 5.99 17.66
N ILE A 86 5.72 4.78 17.34
CA ILE A 86 6.96 4.60 16.58
C ILE A 86 6.74 4.45 15.08
N MET A 87 5.56 3.94 14.63
CA MET A 87 5.32 3.67 13.21
C MET A 87 4.99 4.94 12.42
N LEU A 88 5.48 5.01 11.19
CA LEU A 88 5.19 6.04 10.18
C LEU A 88 5.23 7.50 10.69
N PRO A 89 6.29 7.94 11.38
CA PRO A 89 6.32 9.27 11.99
C PRO A 89 6.16 10.42 10.99
N LYS A 90 6.54 10.22 9.71
CA LYS A 90 6.47 11.25 8.66
C LYS A 90 5.08 11.36 8.03
N THR A 91 4.37 10.25 7.88
CA THR A 91 3.14 10.17 7.06
C THR A 91 1.95 9.51 7.76
N ARG A 92 2.01 9.25 9.06
CA ARG A 92 0.91 8.60 9.80
C ARG A 92 -0.44 9.31 9.66
N SER A 93 -0.45 10.61 9.37
CA SER A 93 -1.66 11.37 9.07
C SER A 93 -2.36 10.96 7.78
N ASP A 94 -1.69 10.19 6.92
CA ASP A 94 -2.23 9.64 5.68
C ASP A 94 -2.76 8.20 5.85
N TYR A 95 -2.59 7.61 7.04
CA TYR A 95 -2.93 6.22 7.32
C TYR A 95 -3.90 6.08 8.48
N TYR A 96 -4.87 5.18 8.37
CA TYR A 96 -5.59 4.66 9.53
C TYR A 96 -4.66 3.73 10.34
N PHE A 97 -4.75 3.81 11.65
CA PHE A 97 -4.13 2.85 12.55
C PHE A 97 -5.12 1.71 12.82
N VAL A 98 -4.95 0.57 12.15
CA VAL A 98 -5.86 -0.57 12.30
C VAL A 98 -5.36 -1.50 13.39
N ILE A 99 -6.12 -1.58 14.49
CA ILE A 99 -5.93 -2.63 15.50
C ILE A 99 -6.51 -3.93 14.99
N ASP A 100 -5.67 -4.97 14.95
CA ASP A 100 -6.04 -6.30 14.47
C ASP A 100 -6.61 -7.18 15.59
N HIS A 101 -6.78 -8.45 15.33
CA HIS A 101 -7.34 -9.43 16.24
C HIS A 101 -6.71 -9.38 17.64
N GLY A 102 -7.54 -9.42 18.69
CA GLY A 102 -7.12 -9.41 20.10
C GLY A 102 -7.60 -8.21 20.90
N TRP A 103 -8.15 -7.16 20.26
CA TRP A 103 -8.63 -5.98 20.96
C TRP A 103 -10.05 -6.13 21.57
N GLN A 104 -10.82 -7.12 21.07
CA GLN A 104 -12.16 -7.38 21.55
C GLN A 104 -12.15 -8.20 22.83
N ASP A 105 -13.24 -8.06 23.59
CA ASP A 105 -13.49 -8.80 24.82
C ASP A 105 -13.28 -10.31 24.61
N LYS A 106 -12.26 -10.85 25.25
CA LYS A 106 -11.82 -12.24 25.12
C LYS A 106 -12.76 -13.25 25.77
N SER A 107 -13.69 -12.79 26.60
CA SER A 107 -14.76 -13.65 27.16
C SER A 107 -15.75 -14.10 26.09
N ILE A 108 -15.76 -13.43 24.97
CA ILE A 108 -16.63 -13.69 23.85
C ILE A 108 -15.98 -14.72 22.92
N PRO A 109 -16.61 -15.91 22.63
CA PRO A 109 -16.00 -16.94 21.81
C PRO A 109 -15.69 -16.48 20.39
N GLU A 110 -14.50 -16.81 19.92
CA GLU A 110 -13.88 -16.33 18.69
C GLU A 110 -14.69 -16.54 17.40
N ASN A 111 -15.48 -17.62 17.38
CA ASN A 111 -16.18 -18.06 16.16
C ASN A 111 -17.59 -17.48 16.00
N THR A 112 -18.08 -16.70 16.94
CA THR A 112 -19.49 -16.28 16.97
C THR A 112 -19.72 -14.78 16.80
N PHE A 113 -18.65 -13.96 16.62
CA PHE A 113 -18.80 -12.54 16.91
C PHE A 113 -18.37 -11.57 15.86
N PHE A 114 -19.33 -10.75 15.58
CA PHE A 114 -19.15 -9.37 15.26
C PHE A 114 -19.38 -8.53 16.51
N THR A 115 -18.32 -8.02 17.14
CA THR A 115 -18.44 -7.16 18.33
C THR A 115 -17.48 -5.98 18.28
N LEU A 116 -17.93 -4.84 18.78
CA LEU A 116 -17.08 -3.67 19.04
C LEU A 116 -16.88 -3.44 20.56
N VAL A 117 -17.06 -4.45 21.38
CA VAL A 117 -16.74 -4.37 22.81
C VAL A 117 -15.25 -4.60 23.01
N MET A 118 -14.57 -3.59 23.55
CA MET A 118 -13.14 -3.63 23.84
C MET A 118 -12.86 -4.43 25.12
N ASP A 119 -11.80 -5.23 25.11
CA ASP A 119 -11.30 -5.91 26.29
C ASP A 119 -10.75 -4.89 27.31
N THR A 120 -11.19 -5.00 28.56
CA THR A 120 -10.82 -4.05 29.61
C THR A 120 -9.63 -4.49 30.46
N LEU A 121 -9.21 -5.74 30.33
CA LEU A 121 -8.00 -6.23 31.00
C LEU A 121 -6.76 -5.79 30.20
N ASP A 122 -6.84 -5.86 28.89
CA ASP A 122 -5.75 -5.42 28.01
C ASP A 122 -5.72 -3.91 27.82
N PHE A 123 -6.86 -3.23 28.00
CA PHE A 123 -7.01 -1.79 27.85
C PHE A 123 -7.58 -1.13 29.12
N PRO A 124 -6.89 -1.19 30.26
CA PRO A 124 -7.38 -0.72 31.56
C PRO A 124 -7.67 0.77 31.58
N LYS A 125 -6.97 1.58 30.81
CA LYS A 125 -7.23 3.03 30.67
C LYS A 125 -8.68 3.33 30.29
N TYR A 126 -9.29 2.48 29.48
CA TYR A 126 -10.65 2.70 28.98
C TYR A 126 -11.72 1.95 29.78
N ALA A 127 -11.34 1.14 30.77
CA ALA A 127 -12.26 0.26 31.50
C ALA A 127 -13.42 0.98 32.19
N HIS A 128 -13.20 2.23 32.63
CA HIS A 128 -14.20 3.04 33.34
C HIS A 128 -15.24 3.68 32.40
N PHE A 129 -15.06 3.62 31.08
CA PHE A 129 -16.02 4.13 30.11
C PHE A 129 -17.05 3.07 29.71
N GLU A 130 -18.22 3.53 29.26
CA GLU A 130 -19.20 2.68 28.59
C GLU A 130 -18.60 2.10 27.27
N PRO A 131 -19.01 0.89 26.84
CA PRO A 131 -18.39 0.20 25.72
C PRO A 131 -18.23 1.03 24.44
N LYS A 132 -19.25 1.79 24.03
CA LYS A 132 -19.17 2.66 22.85
C LYS A 132 -18.22 3.86 23.05
N GLU A 133 -18.09 4.34 24.29
CA GLU A 133 -17.19 5.45 24.62
C GLU A 133 -15.73 4.99 24.63
N ARG A 134 -15.43 3.72 24.96
CA ARG A 134 -14.06 3.16 24.93
C ARG A 134 -13.42 3.30 23.57
N ILE A 135 -14.12 2.88 22.51
CA ILE A 135 -13.59 2.97 21.14
C ILE A 135 -13.43 4.43 20.69
N LYS A 136 -14.34 5.32 21.12
CA LYS A 136 -14.22 6.76 20.85
C LYS A 136 -12.96 7.35 21.51
N GLN A 137 -12.72 7.05 22.78
CA GLN A 137 -11.57 7.57 23.52
C GLN A 137 -10.26 7.02 22.92
N MET A 138 -10.22 5.74 22.53
CA MET A 138 -9.08 5.19 21.83
C MET A 138 -8.84 5.91 20.49
N ASN A 139 -9.88 6.20 19.72
CA ASN A 139 -9.74 6.97 18.47
C ASN A 139 -9.20 8.38 18.71
N VAL A 140 -9.64 9.05 19.80
CA VAL A 140 -9.09 10.35 20.21
C VAL A 140 -7.60 10.25 20.49
N ASP A 141 -7.17 9.23 21.23
CA ASP A 141 -5.75 9.02 21.55
C ASP A 141 -4.90 8.71 20.31
N ILE A 142 -5.41 7.88 19.40
CA ILE A 142 -4.74 7.57 18.13
C ILE A 142 -4.59 8.83 17.27
N LYS A 143 -5.65 9.64 17.14
CA LYS A 143 -5.60 10.92 16.42
C LYS A 143 -4.64 11.91 17.08
N ALA A 144 -4.56 11.93 18.41
CA ALA A 144 -3.61 12.78 19.14
C ALA A 144 -2.14 12.41 18.88
N LEU A 145 -1.85 11.18 18.49
CA LEU A 145 -0.53 10.74 18.02
C LEU A 145 -0.25 11.09 16.55
N GLY A 146 -1.20 11.73 15.86
CA GLY A 146 -1.06 12.21 14.50
C GLY A 146 -1.57 11.25 13.42
N TRP A 147 -2.18 10.12 13.77
CA TRP A 147 -2.81 9.22 12.82
C TRP A 147 -4.09 9.82 12.23
N LYS A 148 -4.46 9.37 11.02
CA LYS A 148 -5.72 9.75 10.37
C LYS A 148 -6.95 9.37 11.21
N GLY A 149 -6.90 8.21 11.86
CA GLY A 149 -7.90 7.70 12.76
C GLY A 149 -7.67 6.25 13.12
N LEU A 150 -8.51 5.73 14.02
CA LEU A 150 -8.53 4.33 14.40
C LEU A 150 -9.35 3.54 13.38
N GLY A 151 -8.79 2.42 12.89
CA GLY A 151 -9.51 1.38 12.17
C GLY A 151 -9.65 0.12 13.03
N LEU A 152 -10.71 -0.64 12.80
CA LEU A 152 -11.01 -1.83 13.60
C LEU A 152 -11.00 -3.10 12.73
N TRP A 153 -10.26 -4.10 13.16
CA TRP A 153 -10.45 -5.46 12.68
C TRP A 153 -11.74 -6.01 13.25
N VAL A 154 -12.57 -6.58 12.40
CA VAL A 154 -13.84 -7.20 12.77
C VAL A 154 -14.02 -8.53 12.03
N ARG A 155 -14.69 -9.48 12.68
CA ARG A 155 -14.95 -10.80 12.13
C ARG A 155 -16.32 -11.30 12.56
N GLY A 156 -16.93 -12.19 11.78
CA GLY A 156 -18.14 -12.90 12.14
C GLY A 156 -19.36 -12.53 11.30
N ASN A 157 -20.51 -13.07 11.70
CA ASN A 157 -21.80 -12.93 11.02
C ASN A 157 -22.76 -12.09 11.86
N PRO A 158 -22.72 -10.74 11.76
CA PRO A 158 -23.63 -9.91 12.52
C PRO A 158 -25.08 -10.11 12.04
N SER A 159 -26.03 -10.13 12.98
CA SER A 159 -27.41 -9.88 12.63
C SER A 159 -27.58 -8.44 12.12
N GLU A 160 -28.68 -8.16 11.42
CA GLU A 160 -28.99 -6.80 10.95
C GLU A 160 -29.01 -5.79 12.11
N GLU A 161 -29.55 -6.18 13.26
CA GLU A 161 -29.60 -5.34 14.46
C GLU A 161 -28.20 -5.07 15.01
N GLN A 162 -27.35 -6.09 15.10
CA GLN A 162 -25.95 -5.92 15.51
C GLN A 162 -25.19 -5.02 14.55
N MET A 163 -25.41 -5.20 13.24
CA MET A 163 -24.76 -4.37 12.22
C MET A 163 -25.15 -2.90 12.39
N LYS A 164 -26.45 -2.59 12.52
CA LYS A 164 -26.94 -1.22 12.78
C LYS A 164 -26.31 -0.64 14.04
N LYS A 165 -26.37 -1.38 15.15
CA LYS A 165 -25.80 -0.96 16.43
C LYS A 165 -24.31 -0.59 16.30
N PHE A 166 -23.50 -1.42 15.65
CA PHE A 166 -22.07 -1.19 15.60
C PHE A 166 -21.67 -0.13 14.56
N VAL A 167 -22.46 0.07 13.50
CA VAL A 167 -22.30 1.23 12.62
C VAL A 167 -22.63 2.53 13.37
N GLU A 168 -23.70 2.55 14.20
CA GLU A 168 -24.01 3.68 15.07
C GLU A 168 -22.90 3.96 16.09
N TRP A 169 -22.30 2.91 16.69
CA TRP A 169 -21.17 3.05 17.60
C TRP A 169 -19.93 3.61 16.87
N SER A 170 -19.68 3.16 15.65
CA SER A 170 -18.60 3.68 14.82
C SER A 170 -18.80 5.15 14.49
N LYS A 171 -20.01 5.56 14.11
CA LYS A 171 -20.38 6.96 13.90
C LYS A 171 -20.16 7.79 15.18
N TYR A 172 -20.64 7.30 16.33
CA TYR A 172 -20.45 7.96 17.61
C TYR A 172 -18.96 8.12 17.98
N GLY A 173 -18.16 7.09 17.73
CA GLY A 173 -16.72 7.07 18.00
C GLY A 173 -15.85 7.74 16.94
N GLY A 174 -16.43 8.13 15.80
CA GLY A 174 -15.69 8.64 14.64
C GLY A 174 -14.73 7.62 14.05
N ILE A 175 -15.12 6.32 14.09
CA ILE A 175 -14.39 5.21 13.49
C ILE A 175 -14.79 5.12 12.02
N GLU A 176 -13.84 5.33 11.13
CA GLU A 176 -14.09 5.41 9.68
C GLU A 176 -13.60 4.19 8.90
N TYR A 177 -13.07 3.15 9.56
CA TYR A 177 -12.52 2.00 8.87
C TYR A 177 -12.78 0.68 9.59
N TRP A 178 -13.34 -0.30 8.87
CA TRP A 178 -13.43 -1.69 9.28
C TRP A 178 -12.67 -2.60 8.34
N LYS A 179 -11.67 -3.29 8.86
CA LYS A 179 -11.00 -4.42 8.23
C LYS A 179 -11.80 -5.68 8.56
N ILE A 180 -12.58 -6.17 7.60
CA ILE A 180 -13.48 -7.31 7.78
C ILE A 180 -12.76 -8.60 7.37
N ASP A 181 -12.50 -9.45 8.36
CA ASP A 181 -11.76 -10.70 8.20
C ASP A 181 -12.60 -11.89 8.64
N GLY A 182 -12.91 -12.75 7.70
CA GLY A 182 -13.68 -13.96 7.97
C GLY A 182 -15.15 -13.75 8.29
N GLY A 183 -15.88 -14.86 8.27
CA GLY A 183 -17.33 -14.89 8.43
C GLY A 183 -18.08 -14.67 7.12
N ASP A 184 -19.39 -14.92 7.17
CA ASP A 184 -20.28 -14.78 6.01
C ASP A 184 -21.00 -13.42 6.05
N ILE A 185 -20.24 -12.32 6.18
CA ILE A 185 -20.84 -11.00 6.09
C ILE A 185 -21.49 -10.84 4.73
N GLN A 186 -22.76 -10.50 4.74
CA GLN A 186 -23.48 -10.15 3.54
C GLN A 186 -23.18 -8.70 3.18
N TYR A 187 -22.16 -8.48 2.36
CA TYR A 187 -21.66 -7.14 2.02
C TYR A 187 -22.72 -6.21 1.46
N TYR A 188 -23.68 -6.74 0.72
CA TYR A 188 -24.81 -5.94 0.23
C TYR A 188 -25.59 -5.27 1.38
N TYR A 189 -25.95 -6.05 2.42
CA TYR A 189 -26.66 -5.50 3.57
C TYR A 189 -25.77 -4.61 4.41
N ALA A 190 -24.51 -4.99 4.60
CA ALA A 190 -23.54 -4.20 5.33
C ALA A 190 -23.37 -2.82 4.70
N SER A 191 -23.16 -2.77 3.40
CA SER A 191 -23.04 -1.52 2.63
C SER A 191 -24.31 -0.68 2.67
N LYS A 192 -25.48 -1.31 2.56
CA LYS A 192 -26.76 -0.61 2.66
C LYS A 192 -26.90 0.06 4.04
N ILE A 193 -26.72 -0.69 5.11
CA ILE A 193 -26.85 -0.20 6.48
C ILE A 193 -25.87 0.93 6.77
N LYS A 194 -24.58 0.75 6.40
CA LYS A 194 -23.58 1.80 6.65
C LYS A 194 -23.87 3.06 5.83
N ASN A 195 -24.33 2.94 4.60
CA ASN A 195 -24.67 4.10 3.76
C ASN A 195 -25.89 4.89 4.29
N GLU A 196 -26.83 4.21 4.95
CA GLU A 196 -27.96 4.85 5.60
C GLU A 196 -27.59 5.57 6.92
N ILE A 197 -26.65 5.00 7.69
CA ILE A 197 -26.32 5.46 9.04
C ILE A 197 -25.04 6.30 9.08
N TYR A 198 -23.97 5.81 8.45
CA TYR A 198 -22.63 6.38 8.47
C TYR A 198 -21.87 6.12 7.15
N PRO A 199 -22.15 6.90 6.09
CA PRO A 199 -21.56 6.72 4.77
C PRO A 199 -20.03 6.78 4.75
N GLU A 200 -19.43 7.53 5.67
CA GLU A 200 -17.99 7.71 5.79
C GLU A 200 -17.25 6.44 6.25
N LEU A 201 -17.96 5.48 6.84
CA LEU A 201 -17.37 4.21 7.24
C LEU A 201 -16.94 3.41 6.02
N VAL A 202 -15.67 3.09 5.96
CA VAL A 202 -15.07 2.25 4.91
C VAL A 202 -15.16 0.78 5.34
N LEU A 203 -15.76 -0.05 4.49
CA LEU A 203 -15.80 -1.50 4.65
C LEU A 203 -14.78 -2.15 3.73
N GLU A 204 -13.75 -2.76 4.30
CA GLU A 204 -12.77 -3.55 3.55
C GLU A 204 -13.08 -5.04 3.64
N HIS A 205 -13.24 -5.69 2.51
CA HIS A 205 -13.22 -7.14 2.41
C HIS A 205 -11.79 -7.67 2.28
N ILE A 206 -11.47 -8.71 3.07
CA ILE A 206 -10.20 -9.41 2.99
C ILE A 206 -10.40 -10.76 2.29
N THR A 207 -9.56 -11.05 1.29
CA THR A 207 -9.53 -12.36 0.64
C THR A 207 -9.07 -13.45 1.63
N GLY A 208 -9.45 -14.68 1.38
CA GLY A 208 -9.15 -15.82 2.23
C GLY A 208 -10.28 -16.18 3.19
N ALA A 209 -11.16 -15.25 3.48
CA ALA A 209 -12.32 -15.48 4.35
C ALA A 209 -13.66 -15.28 3.63
N GLY A 210 -13.66 -15.21 2.33
CA GLY A 210 -14.85 -14.86 1.57
C GLY A 210 -14.99 -15.63 0.25
N PRO A 211 -15.80 -15.11 -0.68
CA PRO A 211 -16.15 -15.81 -1.91
C PRO A 211 -14.99 -15.96 -2.90
N ILE A 212 -13.86 -15.31 -2.70
CA ILE A 212 -12.68 -15.52 -3.51
C ILE A 212 -11.94 -16.71 -2.98
N ASN A 213 -12.00 -17.78 -3.73
CA ASN A 213 -11.23 -18.98 -3.47
C ASN A 213 -9.95 -18.92 -4.29
N ASP A 214 -8.91 -18.41 -3.68
CA ASP A 214 -7.59 -18.37 -4.29
C ASP A 214 -6.89 -19.71 -4.07
N LYS A 215 -7.22 -20.69 -4.90
CA LYS A 215 -6.65 -22.05 -4.80
C LYS A 215 -5.14 -22.10 -4.89
N TRP A 216 -4.53 -21.06 -5.43
CA TRP A 216 -3.09 -20.95 -5.62
C TRP A 216 -2.36 -20.51 -4.37
N ASP A 217 -3.03 -19.71 -3.55
CA ASP A 217 -2.45 -19.23 -2.31
C ASP A 217 -2.63 -20.19 -1.15
N VAL A 218 -3.65 -21.02 -1.25
CA VAL A 218 -4.04 -21.94 -0.16
C VAL A 218 -3.01 -23.01 0.08
N ALA A 219 -2.21 -23.34 -0.90
CA ALA A 219 -1.28 -24.46 -0.83
C ALA A 219 -0.07 -24.26 0.09
N GLY A 220 -0.20 -23.47 1.11
CA GLY A 220 0.96 -23.11 1.93
C GLY A 220 1.98 -22.29 1.15
N LEU A 221 1.57 -21.72 0.03
CA LEU A 221 2.34 -20.75 -0.73
C LEU A 221 2.20 -19.37 -0.14
N ASP A 222 1.30 -19.25 0.80
CA ASP A 222 1.05 -18.05 1.56
C ASP A 222 1.83 -18.06 2.87
N TYR A 223 1.70 -16.97 3.57
CA TYR A 223 2.38 -16.57 4.77
C TYR A 223 2.22 -17.51 5.99
N TYR A 224 1.17 -18.35 6.02
CA TYR A 224 0.90 -19.29 7.12
C TYR A 224 1.10 -20.76 6.70
N PRO A 225 2.33 -21.20 6.50
CA PRO A 225 2.56 -22.61 6.12
C PRO A 225 2.06 -23.60 7.16
N SER A 226 2.06 -23.22 8.41
CA SER A 226 1.66 -24.07 9.53
C SER A 226 0.16 -24.28 9.66
N VAL A 227 -0.66 -23.35 9.21
CA VAL A 227 -2.12 -23.43 9.28
C VAL A 227 -2.66 -24.36 8.20
N TYR A 228 -1.99 -24.41 7.07
CA TYR A 228 -2.40 -25.18 5.89
C TYR A 228 -1.57 -26.44 5.65
N SER A 229 -0.57 -26.70 6.48
CA SER A 229 0.37 -27.83 6.30
C SER A 229 -0.27 -29.21 6.35
N ASN A 230 -1.50 -29.34 6.85
CA ASN A 230 -2.23 -30.60 6.90
C ASN A 230 -3.02 -30.92 5.63
N GLU A 231 -3.18 -29.98 4.74
CA GLU A 231 -3.80 -30.22 3.45
C GLU A 231 -2.73 -30.67 2.46
N LYS A 232 -2.91 -31.90 1.94
CA LYS A 232 -2.08 -32.44 0.86
C LYS A 232 -2.35 -31.68 -0.44
N ILE A 233 -1.96 -30.42 -0.49
CA ILE A 233 -2.06 -29.66 -1.71
C ILE A 233 -0.87 -30.07 -2.56
N ALA A 234 -1.14 -30.76 -3.63
CA ALA A 234 -0.18 -30.96 -4.68
C ALA A 234 0.13 -29.58 -5.26
N VAL A 235 1.24 -29.00 -4.88
CA VAL A 235 1.75 -27.78 -5.52
C VAL A 235 2.04 -28.16 -6.96
N GLN A 236 1.09 -27.87 -7.83
CA GLN A 236 1.29 -27.90 -9.26
C GLN A 236 2.14 -26.70 -9.65
N GLU A 237 2.78 -26.76 -10.79
CA GLU A 237 3.39 -25.60 -11.39
C GLU A 237 2.35 -24.49 -11.48
N LEU A 238 2.59 -23.37 -10.80
CA LEU A 238 1.74 -22.18 -10.85
C LEU A 238 2.11 -21.38 -12.10
N THR A 239 1.86 -21.96 -13.25
CA THR A 239 2.24 -21.34 -14.53
C THR A 239 1.31 -20.22 -14.96
N GLU A 240 0.08 -20.20 -14.42
CA GLU A 240 -0.99 -19.27 -14.79
C GLU A 240 -1.86 -18.99 -13.57
N GLY A 241 -1.27 -18.39 -12.54
CA GLY A 241 -2.02 -18.04 -11.32
C GLY A 241 -3.08 -17.01 -11.59
N SER A 242 -4.29 -17.22 -11.09
CA SER A 242 -5.37 -16.25 -11.02
C SER A 242 -5.82 -16.11 -9.57
N THR A 243 -6.21 -14.91 -9.18
CA THR A 243 -6.76 -14.64 -7.86
C THR A 243 -8.24 -14.92 -7.77
N LEU A 244 -8.92 -14.93 -8.90
CA LEU A 244 -10.35 -15.21 -8.96
C LEU A 244 -10.56 -16.72 -9.11
N ASP A 245 -11.56 -17.24 -8.42
CA ASP A 245 -12.00 -18.62 -8.67
C ASP A 245 -12.39 -18.75 -10.14
N LYS A 246 -11.67 -19.60 -10.88
CA LYS A 246 -11.90 -19.85 -12.31
C LYS A 246 -13.23 -20.52 -12.62
N THR A 247 -13.97 -20.97 -11.62
CA THR A 247 -15.34 -21.38 -11.83
C THR A 247 -16.22 -20.14 -12.04
N THR A 248 -17.13 -20.20 -13.00
CA THR A 248 -18.07 -19.09 -13.28
C THR A 248 -18.72 -18.59 -11.99
N LYS A 249 -19.14 -19.50 -11.13
CA LYS A 249 -19.78 -19.18 -9.86
C LYS A 249 -18.87 -18.44 -8.88
N GLY A 250 -17.59 -18.79 -8.83
CA GLY A 250 -16.60 -18.12 -7.98
C GLY A 250 -16.29 -16.72 -8.46
N VAL A 251 -16.13 -16.54 -9.77
CA VAL A 251 -15.93 -15.22 -10.40
C VAL A 251 -17.12 -14.30 -10.11
N GLU A 252 -18.34 -14.78 -10.33
CA GLU A 252 -19.55 -14.00 -10.05
C GLU A 252 -19.62 -13.53 -8.60
N LYS A 253 -19.35 -14.43 -7.65
CA LYS A 253 -19.31 -14.08 -6.22
C LYS A 253 -18.25 -13.04 -5.89
N SER A 254 -17.07 -13.15 -6.47
CA SER A 254 -15.99 -12.20 -6.26
C SER A 254 -16.36 -10.81 -6.78
N LEU A 255 -16.93 -10.75 -7.97
CA LEU A 255 -17.40 -9.52 -8.58
C LEU A 255 -18.56 -8.89 -7.80
N GLU A 256 -19.45 -9.72 -7.23
CA GLU A 256 -20.52 -9.23 -6.34
C GLU A 256 -19.93 -8.56 -5.09
N VAL A 257 -18.91 -9.15 -4.46
CA VAL A 257 -18.26 -8.54 -3.30
C VAL A 257 -17.60 -7.21 -3.67
N ILE A 258 -16.87 -7.16 -4.80
CA ILE A 258 -16.22 -5.94 -5.28
C ILE A 258 -17.25 -4.82 -5.54
N LYS A 259 -18.46 -5.16 -5.98
CA LYS A 259 -19.57 -4.18 -6.14
C LYS A 259 -20.12 -3.66 -4.81
N ASN A 260 -20.06 -4.46 -3.76
CA ASN A 260 -20.74 -4.21 -2.49
C ASN A 260 -19.80 -3.90 -1.31
N THR A 261 -18.55 -3.61 -1.57
CA THR A 261 -17.57 -3.16 -0.57
C THR A 261 -16.96 -1.83 -0.99
N ASP A 262 -16.38 -1.09 -0.05
CA ASP A 262 -15.66 0.16 -0.38
C ASP A 262 -14.21 -0.14 -0.76
N VAL A 263 -13.61 -1.13 -0.11
CA VAL A 263 -12.24 -1.57 -0.35
C VAL A 263 -12.22 -3.09 -0.47
N PHE A 264 -11.57 -3.56 -1.51
CA PHE A 264 -11.37 -4.97 -1.75
C PHE A 264 -9.88 -5.29 -1.71
N ARG A 265 -9.46 -6.09 -0.72
CA ARG A 265 -8.08 -6.55 -0.66
C ARG A 265 -7.90 -7.78 -1.55
N THR A 266 -6.90 -7.70 -2.43
CA THR A 266 -6.65 -8.76 -3.42
C THR A 266 -6.14 -10.06 -2.80
N TYR A 267 -5.57 -10.00 -1.59
CA TYR A 267 -5.12 -11.16 -0.81
C TYR A 267 -4.93 -10.78 0.67
N ASP A 268 -4.97 -11.75 1.57
CA ASP A 268 -4.82 -11.50 3.00
C ASP A 268 -3.36 -11.57 3.48
N ALA A 269 -2.56 -12.46 2.91
CA ALA A 269 -1.18 -12.65 3.30
C ALA A 269 -0.22 -12.34 2.14
N ALA A 270 1.07 -12.16 2.44
CA ALA A 270 2.06 -11.93 1.40
C ALA A 270 2.21 -13.17 0.52
N PRO A 271 2.01 -13.05 -0.78
CA PRO A 271 2.13 -14.17 -1.68
C PRO A 271 3.58 -14.61 -1.85
N LEU A 272 3.75 -15.85 -2.23
CA LEU A 272 5.07 -16.48 -2.36
C LEU A 272 5.96 -15.78 -3.38
N LEU A 273 5.43 -15.47 -4.57
CA LEU A 273 6.12 -14.77 -5.64
C LEU A 273 5.70 -13.29 -5.68
N VAL A 274 5.69 -12.69 -4.57
CA VAL A 274 5.27 -11.31 -4.22
C VAL A 274 4.76 -10.48 -5.40
N SER A 275 5.64 -9.77 -6.11
CA SER A 275 5.24 -8.82 -7.16
C SER A 275 4.46 -9.51 -8.27
N THR A 276 4.91 -10.68 -8.74
CA THR A 276 4.24 -11.43 -9.81
C THR A 276 2.83 -11.86 -9.42
N THR A 277 2.69 -12.42 -8.22
CA THR A 277 1.38 -12.84 -7.71
C THR A 277 0.45 -11.64 -7.53
N THR A 278 0.96 -10.56 -6.95
CA THR A 278 0.21 -9.32 -6.77
C THR A 278 -0.27 -8.75 -8.10
N LEU A 279 0.62 -8.67 -9.08
CA LEU A 279 0.29 -8.15 -10.42
C LEU A 279 -0.72 -9.03 -11.15
N GLN A 280 -0.59 -10.36 -11.06
CA GLN A 280 -1.56 -11.27 -11.66
C GLN A 280 -2.96 -11.11 -11.04
N ARG A 281 -3.03 -10.99 -9.72
CA ARG A 281 -4.30 -10.77 -9.01
C ARG A 281 -4.98 -9.47 -9.41
N ILE A 282 -4.22 -8.39 -9.50
CA ILE A 282 -4.72 -7.10 -9.96
C ILE A 282 -5.19 -7.19 -11.42
N HIS A 283 -4.41 -7.85 -12.26
CA HIS A 283 -4.76 -8.07 -13.67
C HIS A 283 -6.12 -8.78 -13.81
N ASP A 284 -6.30 -9.91 -13.11
CA ASP A 284 -7.52 -10.70 -13.18
C ASP A 284 -8.77 -9.87 -12.79
N ILE A 285 -8.62 -9.00 -11.78
CA ILE A 285 -9.71 -8.13 -11.35
C ILE A 285 -9.95 -7.02 -12.38
N LEU A 286 -8.91 -6.31 -12.80
CA LEU A 286 -9.06 -5.16 -13.70
C LEU A 286 -9.60 -5.55 -15.09
N VAL A 287 -9.26 -6.74 -15.60
CA VAL A 287 -9.83 -7.27 -16.84
C VAL A 287 -11.35 -7.41 -16.76
N GLN A 288 -11.88 -7.73 -15.57
CA GLN A 288 -13.31 -7.93 -15.35
C GLN A 288 -14.06 -6.65 -14.97
N THR A 289 -13.38 -5.64 -14.45
CA THR A 289 -14.04 -4.51 -13.81
C THR A 289 -13.80 -3.18 -14.52
N ALA A 290 -12.67 -2.99 -15.18
CA ALA A 290 -12.32 -1.72 -15.80
C ALA A 290 -13.35 -1.32 -16.88
N GLY A 291 -13.78 -0.05 -16.84
CA GLY A 291 -14.81 0.49 -17.73
C GLY A 291 -16.24 0.33 -17.22
N ASP A 292 -16.47 -0.40 -16.14
CA ASP A 292 -17.79 -0.54 -15.53
C ASP A 292 -17.90 0.30 -14.23
N PRO A 293 -18.64 1.43 -14.24
CA PRO A 293 -18.74 2.33 -13.10
C PRO A 293 -19.47 1.74 -11.87
N GLU A 294 -20.05 0.54 -12.00
CA GLU A 294 -20.62 -0.16 -10.85
C GLU A 294 -19.57 -0.72 -9.89
N TYR A 295 -18.35 -0.97 -10.37
CA TYR A 295 -17.24 -1.43 -9.54
C TYR A 295 -16.55 -0.24 -8.86
N LYS A 296 -17.15 0.25 -7.78
CA LYS A 296 -16.70 1.44 -7.04
C LYS A 296 -15.62 1.16 -6.02
N ALA A 297 -15.40 -0.10 -5.66
CA ALA A 297 -14.39 -0.48 -4.68
C ALA A 297 -12.99 -0.05 -5.12
N LEU A 298 -12.21 0.42 -4.15
CA LEU A 298 -10.78 0.59 -4.29
C LEU A 298 -10.09 -0.75 -4.05
N LEU A 299 -9.11 -1.08 -4.89
CA LEU A 299 -8.32 -2.28 -4.68
C LEU A 299 -7.20 -1.99 -3.69
N ASN A 300 -7.02 -2.89 -2.73
CA ASN A 300 -5.98 -2.81 -1.72
C ASN A 300 -5.00 -3.97 -1.88
N ILE A 301 -3.73 -3.66 -1.83
CA ILE A 301 -2.63 -4.62 -1.83
C ILE A 301 -1.79 -4.48 -0.57
N GLN A 302 -0.94 -5.47 -0.30
CA GLN A 302 -0.12 -5.48 0.90
C GLN A 302 1.31 -5.07 0.58
N ASP A 303 1.81 -4.04 1.26
CA ASP A 303 3.22 -3.61 1.28
C ASP A 303 3.90 -3.35 -0.09
N ASP A 304 3.18 -3.40 -1.22
CA ASP A 304 3.72 -3.21 -2.57
C ASP A 304 3.47 -1.78 -3.08
N CYS A 305 4.27 -0.86 -2.59
CA CYS A 305 4.07 0.58 -2.80
C CYS A 305 4.20 1.05 -4.24
N ASN A 306 5.19 0.53 -4.98
CA ASN A 306 5.40 0.93 -6.37
C ASN A 306 4.24 0.50 -7.27
N ILE A 307 3.77 -0.75 -7.08
CA ILE A 307 2.58 -1.26 -7.79
C ILE A 307 1.36 -0.41 -7.46
N ALA A 308 1.16 -0.12 -6.17
CA ALA A 308 0.02 0.69 -5.75
C ALA A 308 0.07 2.12 -6.29
N ALA A 309 1.23 2.76 -6.26
CA ALA A 309 1.42 4.11 -6.80
C ALA A 309 1.14 4.15 -8.31
N ALA A 310 1.68 3.18 -9.06
CA ALA A 310 1.57 3.16 -10.51
C ALA A 310 0.18 2.78 -11.01
N LEU A 311 -0.55 1.92 -10.31
CA LEU A 311 -1.87 1.46 -10.72
C LEU A 311 -3.03 2.16 -10.00
N GLY A 312 -2.74 3.14 -9.13
CA GLY A 312 -3.74 3.90 -8.40
C GLY A 312 -4.53 3.05 -7.40
N LEU A 313 -3.82 2.24 -6.60
CA LEU A 313 -4.38 1.33 -5.62
C LEU A 313 -4.17 1.86 -4.19
N LEU A 314 -4.79 1.20 -3.21
CA LEU A 314 -4.51 1.38 -1.79
C LEU A 314 -3.43 0.41 -1.30
N VAL A 315 -2.83 0.72 -0.17
CA VAL A 315 -1.90 -0.17 0.52
C VAL A 315 -2.35 -0.48 1.94
N ALA A 316 -2.40 -1.77 2.25
CA ALA A 316 -2.41 -2.28 3.61
C ALA A 316 -0.96 -2.44 4.07
N VAL A 317 -0.49 -1.51 4.88
CA VAL A 317 0.85 -1.60 5.44
C VAL A 317 0.79 -2.53 6.64
N LYS A 318 1.38 -3.70 6.53
CA LYS A 318 1.48 -4.66 7.63
C LYS A 318 2.91 -4.77 8.16
N ARG A 319 3.87 -4.60 7.29
CA ARG A 319 5.29 -4.78 7.56
C ARG A 319 6.05 -3.48 7.52
N HIS A 320 5.44 -2.43 8.00
CA HIS A 320 6.09 -1.14 7.94
C HIS A 320 7.55 -1.28 8.21
N PRO A 321 8.33 -0.52 7.44
CA PRO A 321 9.77 -0.41 7.62
C PRO A 321 10.11 -0.28 9.09
N MET A 322 10.82 -1.25 9.60
CA MET A 322 11.36 -1.25 10.95
C MET A 322 12.86 -1.10 10.82
N GLU A 323 13.44 -0.24 11.64
CA GLU A 323 14.90 -0.10 11.69
C GLU A 323 15.58 -1.40 12.14
N THR A 324 14.85 -2.21 12.90
CA THR A 324 15.32 -3.51 13.35
C THR A 324 14.70 -4.61 12.49
N PRO A 325 15.48 -5.30 11.66
CA PRO A 325 15.00 -6.43 10.86
C PRO A 325 14.34 -7.49 11.73
N ARG A 326 13.20 -8.01 11.27
CA ARG A 326 12.54 -9.16 11.90
C ARG A 326 13.19 -10.45 11.45
N MET A 327 14.40 -10.63 11.89
CA MET A 327 15.22 -11.76 11.49
C MET A 327 15.22 -12.82 12.57
N TYR A 328 14.90 -14.03 12.19
CA TYR A 328 15.14 -15.19 13.00
C TYR A 328 16.34 -15.94 12.45
N GLN A 329 17.37 -16.13 13.26
CA GLN A 329 18.64 -16.73 12.83
C GLN A 329 19.20 -16.13 11.54
N GLY A 330 19.08 -14.81 11.37
CA GLY A 330 19.53 -14.10 10.18
C GLY A 330 18.58 -14.19 8.99
N LYS A 331 17.36 -14.73 9.17
CA LYS A 331 16.37 -14.89 8.10
C LYS A 331 15.05 -14.24 8.48
N ASP A 332 14.44 -13.50 7.56
CA ASP A 332 13.11 -12.95 7.72
C ASP A 332 12.08 -14.08 7.69
N LEU A 333 11.42 -14.30 8.80
CA LEU A 333 10.45 -15.38 8.95
C LEU A 333 9.26 -15.29 8.01
N HIS A 334 8.91 -14.07 7.63
CA HIS A 334 7.72 -13.83 6.81
C HIS A 334 8.03 -13.90 5.32
N PHE A 335 9.29 -13.68 4.93
CA PHE A 335 9.66 -13.38 3.56
C PHE A 335 10.79 -14.22 3.00
N GLN A 336 11.26 -15.17 3.74
CA GLN A 336 12.23 -16.14 3.24
C GLN A 336 11.83 -16.78 1.92
N ILE A 337 10.51 -16.87 1.72
CA ILE A 337 9.91 -17.54 0.59
C ILE A 337 9.68 -16.57 -0.56
N ALA A 338 9.51 -15.31 -0.26
CA ALA A 338 9.19 -14.27 -1.23
C ALA A 338 10.43 -13.63 -1.87
N GLY A 339 11.57 -14.37 -1.92
CA GLY A 339 12.80 -13.84 -2.48
C GLY A 339 13.27 -12.61 -1.71
N ASP A 340 13.97 -12.74 -0.69
CA ASP A 340 14.71 -11.77 0.15
C ASP A 340 14.51 -10.27 -0.18
N ARG A 341 13.24 -9.82 -0.21
CA ARG A 341 12.90 -8.42 -0.52
C ARG A 341 13.37 -7.44 0.53
N HIS A 342 13.69 -7.89 1.72
CA HIS A 342 14.08 -7.03 2.84
C HIS A 342 13.13 -5.84 3.05
N VAL A 343 11.83 -6.11 3.10
CA VAL A 343 10.81 -5.06 3.19
C VAL A 343 11.02 -4.14 4.38
N ASP A 344 11.54 -4.69 5.47
CA ASP A 344 11.90 -3.98 6.68
C ASP A 344 13.11 -3.02 6.55
N LYS A 345 13.86 -3.11 5.46
CA LYS A 345 14.93 -2.17 5.11
C LYS A 345 14.52 -1.12 4.09
N ARG A 346 13.33 -1.25 3.51
CA ARG A 346 12.75 -0.33 2.53
C ARG A 346 11.99 0.77 3.26
N LEU A 347 12.73 1.56 4.04
CA LEU A 347 12.20 2.44 5.07
C LEU A 347 11.35 3.60 4.55
N ASN A 348 11.64 4.09 3.36
CA ASN A 348 11.00 5.28 2.81
C ASN A 348 9.93 5.01 1.74
N GLU A 349 9.71 3.77 1.31
CA GLU A 349 8.73 3.49 0.24
C GLU A 349 7.29 3.80 0.64
N MET A 350 6.92 3.43 1.88
CA MET A 350 5.55 3.69 2.38
C MET A 350 5.28 5.18 2.51
N ASP A 351 6.27 5.93 2.97
CA ASP A 351 6.16 7.37 3.10
C ASP A 351 6.06 8.05 1.73
N ARG A 352 6.89 7.67 0.75
CA ARG A 352 6.81 8.17 -0.63
C ARG A 352 5.47 7.86 -1.28
N PHE A 353 4.97 6.66 -1.09
CA PHE A 353 3.67 6.27 -1.58
C PHE A 353 2.54 7.14 -1.02
N ALA A 354 2.50 7.37 0.29
CA ALA A 354 1.50 8.23 0.91
C ALA A 354 1.57 9.67 0.39
N LEU A 355 2.78 10.19 0.22
CA LEU A 355 3.01 11.54 -0.31
C LEU A 355 2.62 11.66 -1.79
N TRP A 356 2.82 10.61 -2.58
CA TRP A 356 2.27 10.55 -3.94
C TRP A 356 0.73 10.61 -3.93
N GLN A 357 0.08 9.92 -3.01
CA GLN A 357 -1.38 9.93 -2.94
C GLN A 357 -1.98 11.27 -2.47
N ARG A 358 -1.19 12.17 -1.90
CA ARG A 358 -1.60 13.56 -1.72
C ARG A 358 -1.71 14.31 -3.05
N ILE A 359 -0.97 13.87 -4.08
CA ILE A 359 -1.01 14.42 -5.44
C ILE A 359 -2.09 13.75 -6.27
N ALA A 360 -2.16 12.42 -6.24
CA ALA A 360 -3.01 11.59 -7.09
C ALA A 360 -3.73 10.52 -6.26
N SER A 361 -5.03 10.74 -6.03
CA SER A 361 -5.87 9.83 -5.24
C SER A 361 -6.06 8.48 -5.95
N PRO A 362 -6.26 7.38 -5.21
CA PRO A 362 -6.49 6.06 -5.79
C PRO A 362 -7.77 6.04 -6.65
N MET A 363 -7.82 5.10 -7.58
CA MET A 363 -8.89 4.95 -8.55
C MET A 363 -9.72 3.69 -8.30
N PRO A 364 -11.07 3.77 -8.34
CA PRO A 364 -11.93 2.60 -8.26
C PRO A 364 -11.58 1.53 -9.29
N ALA A 365 -11.87 0.26 -8.98
CA ALA A 365 -11.60 -0.87 -9.88
C ALA A 365 -12.24 -0.69 -11.27
N GLY A 366 -13.46 -0.15 -11.29
CA GLY A 366 -14.20 0.12 -12.53
C GLY A 366 -13.82 1.41 -13.27
N TYR A 367 -12.91 2.23 -12.73
CA TYR A 367 -12.59 3.51 -13.34
C TYR A 367 -11.74 3.38 -14.60
N GLY A 368 -12.26 3.90 -15.72
CA GLY A 368 -11.54 4.11 -16.97
C GLY A 368 -11.18 2.83 -17.72
N THR A 369 -10.07 2.86 -18.44
CA THR A 369 -9.60 1.77 -19.28
C THR A 369 -8.46 1.01 -18.65
N TYR A 370 -8.31 -0.26 -19.02
CA TYR A 370 -7.18 -1.09 -18.63
C TYR A 370 -6.59 -1.77 -19.87
N GLN A 371 -5.29 -1.72 -20.00
CA GLN A 371 -4.52 -2.35 -21.07
C GLN A 371 -3.35 -3.12 -20.49
N PHE A 372 -2.93 -4.17 -21.17
CA PHE A 372 -1.80 -4.99 -20.75
C PHE A 372 -1.09 -5.59 -21.97
N SER A 373 0.17 -5.95 -21.80
CA SER A 373 0.93 -6.63 -22.86
C SER A 373 0.49 -8.09 -23.00
N GLU A 374 0.50 -8.60 -24.22
CA GLU A 374 0.28 -10.04 -24.47
C GLU A 374 1.44 -10.91 -23.94
N HIS A 375 2.61 -10.32 -23.78
CA HIS A 375 3.78 -10.99 -23.23
C HIS A 375 3.75 -10.99 -21.71
N ASN A 376 3.81 -12.19 -21.14
CA ASN A 376 3.93 -12.39 -19.70
C ASN A 376 5.36 -12.65 -19.28
N LEU A 377 5.75 -12.12 -18.14
CA LEU A 377 6.97 -12.50 -17.45
C LEU A 377 6.66 -13.61 -16.45
N VAL A 378 7.53 -14.58 -16.33
CA VAL A 378 7.40 -15.70 -15.42
C VAL A 378 8.46 -15.59 -14.33
N ASP A 379 8.03 -15.60 -13.09
CA ASP A 379 8.90 -15.73 -11.94
C ASP A 379 8.83 -17.14 -11.37
N SER A 380 9.86 -17.57 -10.67
CA SER A 380 9.90 -18.91 -10.10
C SER A 380 10.73 -18.95 -8.83
N ILE A 381 10.40 -19.89 -7.95
CA ILE A 381 11.19 -20.24 -6.76
C ILE A 381 11.44 -21.75 -6.78
N ALA A 382 12.69 -22.15 -6.64
CA ALA A 382 13.08 -23.54 -6.44
C ALA A 382 13.19 -23.82 -4.94
N PHE A 383 12.40 -24.77 -4.43
CA PHE A 383 12.47 -25.22 -3.06
C PHE A 383 13.40 -26.42 -2.93
N GLN A 384 14.30 -26.37 -1.96
CA GLN A 384 15.22 -27.44 -1.63
C GLN A 384 14.73 -28.20 -0.38
N GLU A 385 15.18 -29.42 -0.19
CA GLU A 385 14.86 -30.23 0.99
C GLU A 385 15.31 -29.59 2.32
N THR A 386 16.28 -28.68 2.25
CA THR A 386 16.77 -27.92 3.40
C THR A 386 15.91 -26.69 3.75
N ASP A 387 14.92 -26.36 2.91
CA ASP A 387 14.02 -25.26 3.20
C ASP A 387 13.04 -25.67 4.30
N THR A 388 13.07 -24.94 5.39
CA THR A 388 12.33 -25.32 6.62
C THR A 388 10.84 -24.98 6.59
N TRP A 389 10.39 -24.24 5.56
CA TRP A 389 9.08 -23.60 5.56
C TRP A 389 7.98 -24.37 4.86
N PHE A 390 8.28 -25.04 3.74
CA PHE A 390 7.27 -25.70 2.91
C PHE A 390 7.66 -27.11 2.51
N LYS A 391 7.52 -28.06 3.43
CA LYS A 391 7.75 -29.48 3.14
C LYS A 391 7.03 -29.98 1.89
N PRO A 392 5.77 -29.58 1.61
CA PRO A 392 5.08 -30.02 0.39
C PRO A 392 5.72 -29.57 -0.91
N THR A 393 6.55 -28.52 -0.87
CA THR A 393 7.21 -27.93 -2.05
C THR A 393 8.65 -28.39 -2.23
N TYR A 394 9.18 -29.18 -1.30
CA TYR A 394 10.57 -29.65 -1.38
C TYR A 394 10.87 -30.36 -2.70
N GLY A 395 11.97 -29.96 -3.33
CA GLY A 395 12.38 -30.45 -4.63
C GLY A 395 11.52 -29.99 -5.81
N LYS A 396 10.59 -29.07 -5.59
CA LYS A 396 9.70 -28.53 -6.62
C LYS A 396 10.07 -27.09 -6.96
N MET A 397 9.67 -26.70 -8.16
CA MET A 397 9.72 -25.31 -8.60
C MET A 397 8.29 -24.77 -8.65
N VAL A 398 8.06 -23.66 -7.94
CA VAL A 398 6.83 -22.88 -8.02
C VAL A 398 7.03 -21.79 -9.05
N ARG A 399 6.10 -21.65 -9.98
CA ARG A 399 6.13 -20.64 -11.04
C ARG A 399 4.83 -19.87 -11.08
N GLN A 400 4.92 -18.58 -11.38
CA GLN A 400 3.78 -17.74 -11.63
C GLN A 400 4.09 -16.72 -12.71
N SER A 401 3.09 -16.32 -13.48
CA SER A 401 3.23 -15.34 -14.53
C SER A 401 2.29 -14.16 -14.32
N ALA A 402 2.73 -12.98 -14.80
CA ALA A 402 1.88 -11.80 -14.90
C ALA A 402 2.23 -11.01 -16.17
N PRO A 403 1.32 -10.18 -16.70
CA PRO A 403 1.64 -9.33 -17.84
C PRO A 403 2.87 -8.47 -17.56
N ALA A 404 3.78 -8.42 -18.53
CA ALA A 404 5.02 -7.65 -18.39
C ALA A 404 4.79 -6.16 -18.26
N ILE A 405 3.73 -5.64 -18.90
CA ILE A 405 3.39 -4.22 -18.90
C ILE A 405 1.88 -4.09 -18.66
N MET A 406 1.51 -3.18 -17.78
CA MET A 406 0.12 -2.85 -17.45
C MET A 406 -0.09 -1.34 -17.49
N ALA A 407 -1.25 -0.90 -17.99
CA ALA A 407 -1.58 0.52 -18.01
C ALA A 407 -3.06 0.78 -17.70
N ARG A 408 -3.34 1.84 -16.94
CA ARG A 408 -4.69 2.34 -16.69
C ARG A 408 -4.84 3.77 -17.23
N ASN A 409 -5.84 3.99 -18.08
CA ASN A 409 -6.18 5.32 -18.65
C ASN A 409 -5.03 6.00 -19.42
N ILE A 410 -4.07 5.24 -19.89
CA ILE A 410 -2.92 5.70 -20.67
C ILE A 410 -2.47 4.57 -21.59
N ALA A 411 -1.84 4.89 -22.72
CA ALA A 411 -1.27 3.90 -23.61
C ALA A 411 -0.16 3.09 -22.92
N LEU A 412 -0.03 1.82 -23.30
CA LEU A 412 1.06 0.97 -22.77
C LEU A 412 2.42 1.63 -23.00
N PRO A 413 3.27 1.71 -21.96
CA PRO A 413 4.67 2.09 -22.12
C PRO A 413 5.42 1.17 -23.10
N GLU A 414 6.35 1.74 -23.86
CA GLU A 414 7.31 0.96 -24.63
C GLU A 414 8.51 0.63 -23.75
N VAL A 415 8.85 -0.65 -23.64
CA VAL A 415 9.91 -1.14 -22.75
C VAL A 415 10.96 -1.87 -23.57
N THR A 416 12.22 -1.50 -23.38
CA THR A 416 13.37 -2.18 -23.97
C THR A 416 14.36 -2.55 -22.86
N ALA A 417 14.56 -3.83 -22.65
CA ALA A 417 15.54 -4.35 -21.70
C ALA A 417 16.62 -5.12 -22.46
N LYS A 418 17.85 -4.98 -22.00
CA LYS A 418 19.00 -5.66 -22.61
C LYS A 418 19.03 -7.15 -22.25
N ASP A 419 18.78 -7.44 -20.99
CA ASP A 419 18.83 -8.80 -20.44
C ASP A 419 17.46 -9.20 -19.85
N LEU A 420 17.28 -9.01 -18.55
CA LEU A 420 16.04 -9.30 -17.86
C LEU A 420 15.15 -8.05 -17.76
N ALA A 421 13.91 -8.15 -18.21
CA ALA A 421 12.96 -7.04 -18.12
C ALA A 421 12.33 -6.96 -16.73
N PRO A 422 12.11 -5.73 -16.18
CA PRO A 422 11.25 -5.52 -15.04
C PRO A 422 9.78 -5.67 -15.44
N TYR A 423 8.87 -5.79 -14.47
CA TYR A 423 7.48 -5.41 -14.68
C TYR A 423 7.39 -3.88 -14.78
N VAL A 424 6.51 -3.39 -15.67
CA VAL A 424 6.29 -1.95 -15.86
C VAL A 424 4.81 -1.63 -15.76
N MET A 425 4.46 -0.68 -14.92
CA MET A 425 3.09 -0.24 -14.74
C MET A 425 2.99 1.27 -14.92
N ALA A 426 1.88 1.73 -15.51
CA ALA A 426 1.61 3.16 -15.63
C ALA A 426 0.12 3.47 -15.51
N SER A 427 -0.21 4.66 -14.99
CA SER A 427 -1.58 5.13 -14.96
C SER A 427 -1.68 6.64 -15.12
N LYS A 428 -2.77 7.09 -15.78
CA LYS A 428 -3.19 8.49 -15.78
C LYS A 428 -4.39 8.65 -14.84
N PHE A 429 -4.23 9.54 -13.89
CA PHE A 429 -5.21 9.82 -12.84
C PHE A 429 -6.25 10.86 -13.27
N PRO A 430 -7.42 10.95 -12.60
CA PRO A 430 -8.48 11.89 -12.97
C PRO A 430 -8.05 13.36 -13.01
N ASN A 431 -7.07 13.76 -12.21
CA ASN A 431 -6.52 15.13 -12.19
C ASN A 431 -5.45 15.38 -13.28
N GLY A 432 -5.19 14.40 -14.13
CA GLY A 432 -4.20 14.43 -15.19
C GLY A 432 -2.77 14.11 -14.74
N ALA A 433 -2.54 13.82 -13.46
CA ALA A 433 -1.26 13.28 -13.01
C ALA A 433 -1.02 11.90 -13.61
N ILE A 434 0.24 11.54 -13.81
CA ILE A 434 0.65 10.22 -14.33
C ILE A 434 1.58 9.59 -13.30
N ALA A 435 1.44 8.29 -13.05
CA ALA A 435 2.45 7.52 -12.34
C ALA A 435 3.02 6.43 -13.24
N ILE A 436 4.29 6.13 -13.08
CA ILE A 436 4.97 5.01 -13.71
C ILE A 436 5.88 4.33 -12.70
N ALA A 437 5.88 3.01 -12.71
CA ALA A 437 6.77 2.21 -11.88
C ALA A 437 7.40 1.05 -12.65
N THR A 438 8.61 0.71 -12.23
CA THR A 438 9.23 -0.58 -12.50
C THR A 438 9.24 -1.42 -11.23
N GLU A 439 9.06 -2.73 -11.36
CA GLU A 439 9.05 -3.64 -10.21
C GLU A 439 9.98 -4.81 -10.45
N GLY A 440 10.55 -5.33 -9.33
CA GLY A 440 11.54 -6.39 -9.34
C GLY A 440 11.00 -7.76 -9.70
N ARG A 441 11.91 -8.71 -9.82
CA ARG A 441 11.69 -10.09 -10.22
C ARG A 441 12.20 -11.06 -9.17
N VAL A 442 11.50 -12.17 -8.99
CA VAL A 442 11.93 -13.28 -8.13
C VAL A 442 12.63 -14.34 -8.99
N MET A 443 13.83 -14.74 -8.58
CA MET A 443 14.65 -15.70 -9.28
C MET A 443 14.54 -17.11 -8.66
N PRO A 444 14.88 -18.19 -9.41
CA PRO A 444 14.80 -19.56 -8.90
C PRO A 444 15.57 -19.83 -7.61
N ASP A 445 16.66 -19.10 -7.38
CA ASP A 445 17.48 -19.17 -6.18
C ASP A 445 16.90 -18.36 -4.99
N LYS A 446 15.67 -17.87 -5.13
CA LYS A 446 14.97 -17.01 -4.17
C LYS A 446 15.53 -15.59 -4.06
N SER A 447 16.52 -15.21 -4.86
CA SER A 447 16.94 -13.82 -4.91
C SER A 447 15.84 -12.96 -5.53
N TRP A 448 15.72 -11.74 -5.01
CA TRP A 448 14.90 -10.72 -5.61
C TRP A 448 15.80 -9.66 -6.23
N ILE A 449 15.58 -9.42 -7.50
CA ILE A 449 16.40 -8.49 -8.29
C ILE A 449 15.55 -7.38 -8.86
N GLN A 450 16.17 -6.23 -9.09
CA GLN A 450 15.54 -5.06 -9.74
C GLN A 450 16.18 -4.82 -11.11
N PRO A 451 15.67 -5.43 -12.18
CA PRO A 451 16.15 -5.16 -13.52
C PRO A 451 15.87 -3.72 -13.92
N LYS A 452 16.72 -3.15 -14.75
CA LYS A 452 16.56 -1.83 -15.34
C LYS A 452 16.18 -1.95 -16.82
N ALA A 453 15.38 -1.01 -17.33
CA ALA A 453 15.01 -0.94 -18.73
C ALA A 453 14.99 0.51 -19.22
N ASP A 454 15.06 0.68 -20.54
CA ASP A 454 14.69 1.93 -21.19
C ASP A 454 13.17 1.93 -21.40
N VAL A 455 12.51 2.94 -20.87
CA VAL A 455 11.06 3.05 -20.89
C VAL A 455 10.63 4.33 -21.58
N LYS A 456 9.63 4.23 -22.49
CA LYS A 456 9.01 5.41 -23.09
C LYS A 456 7.55 5.50 -22.66
N LEU A 457 7.20 6.61 -22.06
CA LEU A 457 5.86 6.93 -21.59
C LEU A 457 5.22 7.95 -22.52
N LYS A 458 4.06 7.60 -23.10
CA LYS A 458 3.28 8.45 -24.01
C LYS A 458 2.26 9.31 -23.26
N GLU A 459 1.62 10.23 -23.97
CA GLU A 459 0.51 11.06 -23.49
C GLU A 459 0.86 11.95 -22.28
N VAL A 460 2.13 12.34 -22.17
CA VAL A 460 2.58 13.26 -21.12
C VAL A 460 2.11 14.68 -21.41
N GLU A 461 1.63 15.36 -20.38
CA GLU A 461 1.13 16.73 -20.45
C GLU A 461 2.01 17.69 -19.64
N LEU A 462 2.17 18.91 -20.15
CA LEU A 462 2.81 19.98 -19.40
C LEU A 462 1.99 20.36 -18.16
N ASN A 463 2.66 20.86 -17.15
CA ASN A 463 2.07 21.31 -15.88
C ASN A 463 1.35 20.23 -15.06
N LYS A 464 1.43 18.95 -15.45
CA LYS A 464 0.93 17.83 -14.67
C LYS A 464 2.06 17.15 -13.89
N ALA A 465 1.72 16.61 -12.74
CA ALA A 465 2.67 15.85 -11.93
C ALA A 465 2.90 14.46 -12.54
N ILE A 466 4.14 14.00 -12.53
CA ILE A 466 4.55 12.67 -12.97
C ILE A 466 5.27 12.01 -11.79
N GLY A 467 4.66 10.97 -11.20
CA GLY A 467 5.27 10.10 -10.20
C GLY A 467 6.13 9.04 -10.88
N ILE A 468 7.38 8.92 -10.48
CA ILE A 468 8.35 7.97 -11.05
C ILE A 468 8.87 7.11 -9.91
N PHE A 469 8.67 5.79 -10.01
CA PHE A 469 9.02 4.82 -8.98
C PHE A 469 9.84 3.67 -9.55
N GLY A 470 10.80 3.16 -8.78
CA GLY A 470 11.64 2.05 -9.21
C GLY A 470 12.85 2.48 -10.05
N ASN A 471 13.50 1.53 -10.69
CA ASN A 471 14.82 1.67 -11.33
C ASN A 471 14.74 1.63 -12.85
N TYR A 472 15.45 2.52 -13.52
CA TYR A 472 15.45 2.68 -14.98
C TYR A 472 16.88 2.74 -15.53
N ASN A 473 17.10 2.33 -16.79
CA ASN A 473 18.25 2.78 -17.56
C ASN A 473 18.00 4.22 -18.02
N SER A 474 16.82 4.44 -18.62
CA SER A 474 16.33 5.77 -18.99
C SER A 474 14.79 5.80 -19.00
N LEU A 475 14.23 6.98 -18.79
CA LEU A 475 12.80 7.25 -18.97
C LEU A 475 12.60 8.37 -19.98
N THR A 476 11.94 8.06 -21.11
CA THR A 476 11.59 9.03 -22.13
C THR A 476 10.12 9.40 -22.02
N LEU A 477 9.85 10.66 -21.75
CA LEU A 477 8.51 11.26 -21.69
C LEU A 477 8.16 11.81 -23.08
N LEU A 478 7.09 11.28 -23.69
CA LEU A 478 6.61 11.67 -25.02
C LEU A 478 5.40 12.58 -24.88
N LEU A 479 5.54 13.82 -25.34
CA LEU A 479 4.46 14.80 -25.39
C LEU A 479 3.78 14.73 -26.79
N GLY A 480 2.46 14.86 -26.83
CA GLY A 480 1.71 14.82 -28.10
C GLY A 480 1.89 16.05 -29.00
N HIS A 481 2.70 17.01 -28.58
CA HIS A 481 2.95 18.29 -29.27
C HIS A 481 4.41 18.73 -29.08
N PRO A 482 4.90 19.68 -29.90
CA PRO A 482 6.22 20.25 -29.73
C PRO A 482 6.39 20.92 -28.35
N ILE A 483 7.55 20.70 -27.78
CA ILE A 483 7.91 21.27 -26.47
C ILE A 483 8.26 22.76 -26.64
N PRO A 484 7.65 23.69 -25.87
CA PRO A 484 8.05 25.09 -25.88
C PRO A 484 9.51 25.27 -25.48
N THR A 485 10.16 26.31 -26.02
CA THR A 485 11.58 26.59 -25.74
C THR A 485 11.87 27.08 -24.33
N ASN A 486 10.85 27.57 -23.63
CA ASN A 486 10.93 28.19 -22.29
C ASN A 486 10.42 27.29 -21.18
N ILE A 487 10.62 25.96 -21.26
CA ILE A 487 10.24 25.05 -20.19
C ILE A 487 11.29 24.96 -19.08
N VAL A 488 10.82 24.62 -17.90
CA VAL A 488 11.66 24.20 -16.78
C VAL A 488 11.19 22.82 -16.31
N VAL A 489 12.11 21.90 -16.11
CA VAL A 489 11.85 20.56 -15.59
C VAL A 489 12.25 20.52 -14.13
N TYR A 490 11.27 20.40 -13.24
CA TYR A 490 11.49 20.25 -11.81
C TYR A 490 11.32 18.79 -11.39
N ALA A 491 12.20 18.32 -10.52
CA ALA A 491 12.11 17.01 -9.89
C ALA A 491 12.32 17.12 -8.38
N GLN A 492 11.68 16.23 -7.63
CA GLN A 492 11.72 16.24 -6.17
C GLN A 492 11.58 14.81 -5.64
N ASP A 493 12.47 14.37 -4.75
CA ASP A 493 12.17 13.21 -3.90
C ASP A 493 10.85 13.47 -3.18
N LEU A 494 9.93 12.53 -3.22
CA LEU A 494 8.63 12.71 -2.57
C LEU A 494 8.75 13.05 -1.08
N LEU A 495 9.81 12.61 -0.41
CA LEU A 495 10.09 12.91 1.00
C LEU A 495 10.70 14.28 1.23
N SER A 496 11.27 14.90 0.21
CA SER A 496 11.82 16.26 0.31
C SER A 496 10.69 17.30 0.33
N ASN A 497 10.99 18.48 0.78
CA ASN A 497 10.09 19.65 0.72
C ASN A 497 10.53 20.67 -0.34
N LYS A 498 11.49 20.29 -1.19
CA LYS A 498 12.10 21.21 -2.16
C LYS A 498 12.32 20.52 -3.50
N ALA A 499 11.76 21.13 -4.55
CA ALA A 499 12.04 20.73 -5.93
C ALA A 499 13.40 21.27 -6.41
N THR A 500 14.03 20.49 -7.28
CA THR A 500 15.29 20.83 -7.95
C THR A 500 15.04 21.05 -9.43
N ASP A 501 15.58 22.11 -10.01
CA ASP A 501 15.60 22.33 -11.46
C ASP A 501 16.63 21.39 -12.09
N ILE A 502 16.14 20.44 -12.87
CA ILE A 502 16.97 19.46 -13.60
C ILE A 502 17.00 19.70 -15.11
N THR A 503 16.52 20.83 -15.58
CA THR A 503 16.41 21.15 -17.03
C THR A 503 17.71 20.91 -17.79
N LYS A 504 18.85 21.22 -17.19
CA LYS A 504 20.16 21.03 -17.79
C LYS A 504 20.74 19.62 -17.67
N LYS A 505 20.10 18.75 -16.87
CA LYS A 505 20.50 17.36 -16.63
C LYS A 505 19.72 16.36 -17.49
N VAL A 506 18.69 16.80 -18.21
CA VAL A 506 17.85 15.98 -19.08
C VAL A 506 18.07 16.34 -20.55
N THR A 507 17.77 15.40 -21.46
CA THR A 507 17.85 15.65 -22.90
C THR A 507 16.49 16.02 -23.44
N ILE A 508 16.34 17.28 -23.91
CA ILE A 508 15.10 17.79 -24.49
C ILE A 508 15.20 17.72 -26.01
N LYS A 509 14.23 17.06 -26.65
CA LYS A 509 14.04 16.98 -28.11
C LYS A 509 12.74 17.65 -28.49
N ALA A 510 12.41 17.71 -29.76
CA ALA A 510 11.23 18.44 -30.24
C ALA A 510 9.90 18.05 -29.53
N THR A 511 9.70 16.77 -29.24
CA THR A 511 8.45 16.24 -28.61
C THR A 511 8.73 15.30 -27.44
N SER A 512 9.97 15.21 -26.95
CA SER A 512 10.31 14.29 -25.87
C SER A 512 11.35 14.85 -24.91
N ILE A 513 11.29 14.37 -23.68
CA ILE A 513 12.27 14.61 -22.62
C ILE A 513 12.78 13.25 -22.16
N GLU A 514 14.10 13.06 -22.25
CA GLU A 514 14.76 11.83 -21.79
C GLU A 514 15.49 12.12 -20.48
N ILE A 515 15.19 11.31 -19.47
CA ILE A 515 15.73 11.39 -18.12
C ILE A 515 16.64 10.18 -17.91
N PRO A 516 17.93 10.37 -17.64
CA PRO A 516 18.84 9.28 -17.33
C PRO A 516 18.42 8.53 -16.05
N GLY A 517 18.57 7.22 -15.99
CA GLY A 517 18.25 6.41 -14.82
C GLY A 517 19.04 6.82 -13.59
N ASP A 518 20.32 7.13 -13.75
CA ASP A 518 21.16 7.59 -12.63
C ASP A 518 20.66 8.92 -12.03
N LEU A 519 20.04 9.80 -12.82
CA LEU A 519 19.41 11.01 -12.31
C LEU A 519 18.11 10.70 -11.54
N ILE A 520 17.36 9.68 -11.98
CA ILE A 520 16.19 9.19 -11.23
C ILE A 520 16.64 8.63 -9.89
N ASP A 521 17.70 7.84 -9.87
CA ASP A 521 18.29 7.27 -8.67
C ASP A 521 18.79 8.41 -7.75
N GLU A 522 19.58 9.38 -8.27
CA GLU A 522 20.11 10.54 -7.52
C GLU A 522 18.99 11.33 -6.80
N ILE A 523 17.92 11.67 -7.54
CA ILE A 523 16.84 12.49 -6.98
C ILE A 523 15.90 11.64 -6.09
N GLY A 524 15.49 10.47 -6.58
CA GLY A 524 14.43 9.67 -5.95
C GLY A 524 14.87 8.92 -4.69
N THR A 525 16.17 8.92 -4.35
CA THR A 525 16.72 8.35 -3.11
C THR A 525 17.44 9.37 -2.24
N MET A 526 17.25 10.66 -2.50
CA MET A 526 17.96 11.75 -1.81
C MET A 526 17.77 11.70 -0.28
N GLU A 527 16.61 11.27 0.18
CA GLU A 527 16.25 11.20 1.60
C GLU A 527 16.52 9.80 2.22
N ASN A 528 17.16 8.88 1.49
CA ASN A 528 17.50 7.57 2.02
C ASN A 528 18.69 7.66 2.99
N SER A 529 18.57 6.99 4.14
CA SER A 529 19.70 6.72 5.01
C SER A 529 20.56 5.58 4.44
N SER A 530 21.76 5.39 4.98
CA SER A 530 22.70 4.36 4.52
C SER A 530 22.16 2.91 4.63
N ASN A 531 21.17 2.69 5.50
CA ASN A 531 20.55 1.38 5.70
C ASN A 531 19.24 1.19 4.93
N ASP A 532 18.78 2.23 4.25
CA ASP A 532 17.54 2.23 3.50
C ASP A 532 17.79 1.80 2.06
N ILE A 533 17.26 0.64 1.69
CA ILE A 533 17.35 0.08 0.34
C ILE A 533 16.11 0.39 -0.52
N SER A 534 15.29 1.36 -0.10
CA SER A 534 14.12 1.79 -0.84
C SER A 534 14.49 2.17 -2.27
N ALA A 535 13.68 1.69 -3.21
CA ALA A 535 13.79 2.11 -4.60
C ALA A 535 13.51 3.63 -4.74
N PRO A 536 14.02 4.26 -5.81
CA PRO A 536 13.72 5.66 -6.08
C PRO A 536 12.21 5.93 -6.13
N GLY A 537 11.80 7.06 -5.55
CA GLY A 537 10.44 7.55 -5.62
C GLY A 537 10.40 9.06 -5.67
N MET A 538 10.08 9.62 -6.85
CA MET A 538 10.11 11.06 -7.07
C MET A 538 8.87 11.57 -7.79
N VAL A 539 8.64 12.86 -7.68
CA VAL A 539 7.69 13.60 -8.50
C VAL A 539 8.42 14.55 -9.44
N LEU A 540 7.99 14.57 -10.69
CA LEU A 540 8.50 15.45 -11.73
C LEU A 540 7.37 16.34 -12.25
N LYS A 541 7.70 17.57 -12.64
CA LYS A 541 6.79 18.49 -13.30
C LYS A 541 7.51 19.30 -14.37
N ILE A 542 6.96 19.31 -15.57
CA ILE A 542 7.45 20.12 -16.70
C ILE A 542 6.59 21.39 -16.74
N ILE A 543 7.18 22.53 -16.43
CA ILE A 543 6.48 23.81 -16.38
C ILE A 543 6.83 24.61 -17.63
N SER A 544 5.83 25.10 -18.34
CA SER A 544 5.99 26.10 -19.39
C SER A 544 5.76 27.49 -18.79
N ASN A 545 6.75 28.37 -18.91
CA ASN A 545 6.67 29.77 -18.49
C ASN A 545 5.92 30.63 -19.51
#